data_b5c456ba749002f2a533271aff8c4864
#
_entry.id   b5c456ba749002f2a533271aff8c4864
#
_cell.length_a   1.000
_cell.length_b   1.000
_cell.length_c   1.000
_cell.angle_alpha   90.00
_cell.angle_beta   90.00
_cell.angle_gamma   90.00
#
_symmetry.space_group_name_H-M   'P 1'
#
loop_
_entity.id
_entity.type
_entity.pdbx_description
1 polymer ?
#
loop_
_entity_poly.entity_id
_entity_poly.type
_entity_poly.pdbx_seq_one_letter_code
_entity_poly.pdbx_strand_id
1 'polypeptide(L)'
;MSTAPRVVVMGPSGSGKTAVGAALAVDLGVDFVDADDLHPAANVEKMEAGHPLDDDDRAPWLDIVGQTLAEAPGLVVACSALARRYRDRIRAAAPDVRFVELVVSPEELDRRMRSRQHFMPPALLASQLATLEHLGADEPGVAVENVGRILDVARRA
;
A
#
# COMPACT_ATOMS: atom_id res chain seq x y z
N MET A 1 27.06 -5.36 8.11
CA MET A 1 26.16 -4.28 8.56
C MET A 1 24.74 -4.62 8.14
N SER A 2 23.84 -4.68 9.10
CA SER A 2 22.45 -4.85 8.80
C SER A 2 21.87 -3.53 8.26
N THR A 3 21.25 -3.58 7.10
CA THR A 3 20.47 -2.45 6.59
C THR A 3 19.12 -2.44 7.31
N ALA A 4 18.59 -1.25 7.60
CA ALA A 4 17.26 -1.13 8.13
C ALA A 4 16.22 -1.60 7.08
N PRO A 5 15.09 -2.18 7.52
CA PRO A 5 14.15 -2.77 6.58
C PRO A 5 13.43 -1.74 5.71
N ARG A 6 13.13 -2.15 4.48
CA ARG A 6 12.29 -1.43 3.54
C ARG A 6 11.03 -2.26 3.30
N VAL A 7 9.89 -1.70 3.67
CA VAL A 7 8.62 -2.43 3.69
C VAL A 7 7.53 -1.62 2.98
N VAL A 8 6.75 -2.28 2.14
CA VAL A 8 5.51 -1.75 1.59
C VAL A 8 4.34 -2.47 2.25
N VAL A 9 3.48 -1.72 2.93
CA VAL A 9 2.21 -2.23 3.47
C VAL A 9 1.16 -2.00 2.40
N MET A 10 0.60 -3.07 1.86
CA MET A 10 -0.26 -3.04 0.67
C MET A 10 -1.68 -3.53 0.96
N GLY A 11 -2.58 -3.18 0.10
CA GLY A 11 -3.98 -3.58 0.16
C GLY A 11 -4.90 -2.52 -0.43
N PRO A 12 -6.19 -2.83 -0.62
CA PRO A 12 -7.15 -1.85 -1.12
C PRO A 12 -7.47 -0.77 -0.08
N SER A 13 -8.17 0.26 -0.52
CA SER A 13 -8.66 1.32 0.38
C SER A 13 -9.50 0.71 1.49
N GLY A 14 -9.32 1.19 2.71
CA GLY A 14 -10.01 0.68 3.89
C GLY A 14 -9.36 -0.52 4.54
N SER A 15 -8.28 -1.07 3.97
CA SER A 15 -7.58 -2.22 4.57
C SER A 15 -6.74 -1.85 5.80
N GLY A 16 -6.52 -0.55 6.06
CA GLY A 16 -5.80 -0.08 7.24
C GLY A 16 -4.31 0.15 7.02
N LYS A 17 -3.87 0.32 5.78
CA LYS A 17 -2.47 0.47 5.42
C LYS A 17 -1.75 1.59 6.18
N THR A 18 -2.37 2.75 6.26
CA THR A 18 -1.75 3.92 6.91
C THR A 18 -1.55 3.66 8.40
N ALA A 19 -2.59 3.19 9.09
CA ALA A 19 -2.53 2.94 10.52
C ALA A 19 -1.55 1.82 10.87
N VAL A 20 -1.63 0.70 10.16
CA VAL A 20 -0.72 -0.44 10.38
C VAL A 20 0.70 -0.09 9.98
N GLY A 21 0.86 0.59 8.85
CA GLY A 21 2.18 1.01 8.36
C GLY A 21 2.89 1.95 9.32
N ALA A 22 2.17 2.95 9.85
CA ALA A 22 2.73 3.88 10.84
C ALA A 22 3.15 3.15 12.12
N ALA A 23 2.32 2.21 12.62
CA ALA A 23 2.65 1.43 13.81
C ALA A 23 3.86 0.51 13.57
N LEU A 24 3.94 -0.11 12.39
CA LEU A 24 5.06 -0.96 12.00
C LEU A 24 6.36 -0.15 11.91
N ALA A 25 6.31 1.04 11.37
CA ALA A 25 7.47 1.93 11.27
C ALA A 25 8.04 2.27 12.66
N VAL A 26 7.17 2.57 13.63
CA VAL A 26 7.58 2.82 15.01
C VAL A 26 8.27 1.56 15.59
N ASP A 27 7.67 0.40 15.38
CA ASP A 27 8.21 -0.87 15.89
C ASP A 27 9.58 -1.20 15.29
N LEU A 28 9.77 -0.89 14.02
CA LEU A 28 11.03 -1.12 13.30
C LEU A 28 12.06 -0.01 13.48
N GLY A 29 11.68 1.12 14.06
CA GLY A 29 12.57 2.27 14.24
C GLY A 29 12.93 2.97 12.95
N VAL A 30 12.02 3.02 11.98
CA VAL A 30 12.21 3.69 10.68
C VAL A 30 11.10 4.72 10.44
N ASP A 31 11.28 5.55 9.41
CA ASP A 31 10.28 6.53 9.01
C ASP A 31 9.09 5.87 8.29
N PHE A 32 8.00 6.59 8.22
CA PHE A 32 6.79 6.20 7.51
C PHE A 32 6.42 7.22 6.45
N VAL A 33 6.03 6.75 5.26
CA VAL A 33 5.52 7.58 4.16
C VAL A 33 4.23 6.95 3.62
N ASP A 34 3.22 7.78 3.40
CA ASP A 34 2.02 7.36 2.67
C ASP A 34 2.26 7.64 1.18
N ALA A 35 2.19 6.60 0.36
CA ALA A 35 2.43 6.72 -1.08
C ALA A 35 1.39 7.60 -1.79
N ASP A 36 0.20 7.78 -1.20
CA ASP A 36 -0.79 8.70 -1.77
C ASP A 36 -0.26 10.14 -1.85
N ASP A 37 0.66 10.51 -0.95
CA ASP A 37 1.29 11.83 -0.95
C ASP A 37 2.35 11.98 -2.05
N LEU A 38 2.70 10.91 -2.73
CA LEU A 38 3.74 10.88 -3.77
C LEU A 38 3.17 10.95 -5.19
N HIS A 39 1.85 11.03 -5.35
CA HIS A 39 1.25 11.10 -6.69
C HIS A 39 1.64 12.38 -7.42
N PRO A 40 2.01 12.29 -8.72
CA PRO A 40 2.14 13.47 -9.57
C PRO A 40 0.82 14.26 -9.61
N ALA A 41 0.92 15.56 -9.83
CA ALA A 41 -0.24 16.47 -9.87
C ALA A 41 -1.32 15.98 -10.86
N ALA A 42 -0.92 15.47 -12.02
CA ALA A 42 -1.86 14.94 -13.01
C ALA A 42 -2.71 13.78 -12.46
N ASN A 43 -2.12 12.93 -11.62
CA ASN A 43 -2.85 11.84 -10.98
C ASN A 43 -3.84 12.36 -9.95
N VAL A 44 -3.43 13.34 -9.15
CA VAL A 44 -4.30 13.96 -8.15
C VAL A 44 -5.51 14.60 -8.82
N GLU A 45 -5.30 15.36 -9.90
CA GLU A 45 -6.37 15.99 -10.66
C GLU A 45 -7.36 14.96 -11.21
N LYS A 46 -6.84 13.85 -11.75
CA LYS A 46 -7.66 12.78 -12.31
C LYS A 46 -8.52 12.11 -11.25
N MET A 47 -7.94 11.81 -10.07
CA MET A 47 -8.65 11.23 -8.94
C MET A 47 -9.71 12.18 -8.38
N GLU A 48 -9.39 13.47 -8.26
CA GLU A 48 -10.34 14.49 -7.79
C GLU A 48 -11.53 14.64 -8.74
N ALA A 49 -11.33 14.40 -10.03
CA ALA A 49 -12.39 14.41 -11.03
C ALA A 49 -13.23 13.12 -11.03
N GLY A 50 -12.90 12.15 -10.15
CA GLY A 50 -13.61 10.89 -10.03
C GLY A 50 -13.23 9.83 -11.06
N HIS A 51 -12.12 10.03 -11.77
CA HIS A 51 -11.63 9.07 -12.75
C HIS A 51 -10.62 8.10 -12.14
N PRO A 52 -10.72 6.79 -12.44
CA PRO A 52 -9.71 5.83 -12.00
C PRO A 52 -8.40 6.05 -12.75
N LEU A 53 -7.29 5.73 -12.09
CA LEU A 53 -5.97 5.74 -12.72
C LEU A 53 -5.77 4.48 -13.54
N ASP A 54 -5.16 4.61 -14.72
CA ASP A 54 -4.70 3.48 -15.51
C ASP A 54 -3.23 3.15 -15.21
N ASP A 55 -2.70 2.12 -15.89
CA ASP A 55 -1.32 1.70 -15.68
C ASP A 55 -0.32 2.79 -16.09
N ASP A 56 -0.61 3.55 -17.14
CA ASP A 56 0.25 4.64 -17.59
C ASP A 56 0.30 5.78 -16.57
N ASP A 57 -0.82 6.05 -15.91
CA ASP A 57 -0.88 7.05 -14.83
C ASP A 57 -0.08 6.59 -13.62
N ARG A 58 -0.15 5.31 -13.29
CA ARG A 58 0.52 4.73 -12.11
C ARG A 58 2.02 4.58 -12.29
N ALA A 59 2.49 4.37 -13.51
CA ALA A 59 3.90 4.07 -13.76
C ALA A 59 4.87 5.11 -13.16
N PRO A 60 4.71 6.42 -13.40
CA PRO A 60 5.59 7.41 -12.76
C PRO A 60 5.47 7.43 -11.25
N TRP A 61 4.27 7.22 -10.71
CA TRP A 61 4.04 7.16 -9.28
C TRP A 61 4.76 5.98 -8.63
N LEU A 62 4.66 4.80 -9.24
CA LEU A 62 5.35 3.60 -8.73
C LEU A 62 6.88 3.76 -8.79
N ASP A 63 7.38 4.44 -9.80
CA ASP A 63 8.81 4.76 -9.88
C ASP A 63 9.24 5.67 -8.74
N ILE A 64 8.41 6.67 -8.38
CA ILE A 64 8.66 7.56 -7.25
C ILE A 64 8.65 6.77 -5.94
N VAL A 65 7.70 5.87 -5.76
CA VAL A 65 7.61 5.00 -4.58
C VAL A 65 8.87 4.16 -4.44
N GLY A 66 9.29 3.50 -5.52
CA GLY A 66 10.49 2.68 -5.54
C GLY A 66 11.75 3.48 -5.23
N GLN A 67 11.88 4.65 -5.82
CA GLN A 67 13.01 5.54 -5.59
C GLN A 67 13.06 6.06 -4.15
N THR A 68 11.91 6.42 -3.59
CA THR A 68 11.80 6.86 -2.20
C THR A 68 12.29 5.77 -1.24
N LEU A 69 11.91 4.52 -1.51
CA LEU A 69 12.41 3.38 -0.74
C LEU A 69 13.92 3.17 -0.92
N ALA A 70 14.41 3.24 -2.16
CA ALA A 70 15.81 2.99 -2.46
C ALA A 70 16.76 4.02 -1.81
N GLU A 71 16.33 5.27 -1.73
CA GLU A 71 17.12 6.37 -1.18
C GLU A 71 17.11 6.42 0.35
N ALA A 72 16.15 5.79 1.00
CA ALA A 72 16.04 5.78 2.45
C ALA A 72 16.90 4.68 3.06
N PRO A 73 17.50 4.90 4.25
CA PRO A 73 18.24 3.85 4.94
C PRO A 73 17.35 2.72 5.45
N GLY A 74 16.07 3.02 5.69
CA GLY A 74 14.99 2.12 6.05
C GLY A 74 13.71 2.90 5.98
N LEU A 75 12.58 2.28 5.63
CA LEU A 75 11.33 3.00 5.41
C LEU A 75 10.17 2.03 5.36
N VAL A 76 9.05 2.43 5.93
CA VAL A 76 7.74 1.78 5.69
C VAL A 76 6.90 2.72 4.82
N VAL A 77 6.39 2.21 3.71
CA VAL A 77 5.51 2.94 2.81
C VAL A 77 4.15 2.24 2.76
N ALA A 78 3.08 2.99 2.98
CA ALA A 78 1.73 2.52 2.72
C ALA A 78 1.41 2.79 1.24
N CYS A 79 1.21 1.72 0.47
CA CYS A 79 0.95 1.81 -0.97
C CYS A 79 -0.01 0.69 -1.37
N SER A 80 -1.04 1.01 -2.13
CA SER A 80 -2.01 -0.01 -2.56
C SER A 80 -1.35 -1.21 -3.24
N ALA A 81 -0.44 -1.00 -4.18
CA ALA A 81 0.36 -2.03 -4.86
C ALA A 81 -0.47 -3.28 -5.24
N LEU A 82 -1.66 -3.04 -5.81
CA LEU A 82 -2.69 -4.06 -5.96
C LEU A 82 -2.33 -5.17 -6.95
N ALA A 83 -1.62 -4.85 -8.02
CA ALA A 83 -1.23 -5.82 -9.03
C ALA A 83 0.24 -6.20 -8.87
N ARG A 84 0.56 -7.45 -9.21
CA ARG A 84 1.95 -7.92 -9.17
C ARG A 84 2.87 -7.06 -10.05
N ARG A 85 2.42 -6.64 -11.23
CA ARG A 85 3.21 -5.78 -12.11
C ARG A 85 3.54 -4.43 -11.48
N TYR A 86 2.69 -3.92 -10.58
CA TYR A 86 2.97 -2.71 -9.81
C TYR A 86 4.08 -2.96 -8.78
N ARG A 87 4.00 -4.09 -8.08
CA ARG A 87 5.03 -4.49 -7.11
C ARG A 87 6.38 -4.76 -7.78
N ASP A 88 6.36 -5.39 -8.95
CA ASP A 88 7.58 -5.64 -9.72
C ASP A 88 8.27 -4.32 -10.10
N ARG A 89 7.50 -3.29 -10.42
CA ARG A 89 8.04 -1.98 -10.74
C ARG A 89 8.70 -1.31 -9.54
N ILE A 90 8.09 -1.42 -8.36
CA ILE A 90 8.68 -0.95 -7.10
C ILE A 90 9.99 -1.69 -6.81
N ARG A 91 9.98 -3.01 -6.98
CA ARG A 91 11.15 -3.86 -6.73
C ARG A 91 12.30 -3.59 -7.71
N ALA A 92 12.00 -3.13 -8.90
CA ALA A 92 13.04 -2.77 -9.87
C ALA A 92 13.95 -1.66 -9.33
N ALA A 93 13.41 -0.70 -8.58
CA ALA A 93 14.16 0.38 -7.96
C ALA A 93 14.67 0.01 -6.57
N ALA A 94 13.95 -0.82 -5.83
CA ALA A 94 14.28 -1.21 -4.45
C ALA A 94 14.21 -2.74 -4.32
N PRO A 95 15.27 -3.47 -4.77
CA PRO A 95 15.23 -4.94 -4.85
C PRO A 95 15.11 -5.65 -3.50
N ASP A 96 15.45 -5.01 -2.40
CA ASP A 96 15.39 -5.58 -1.06
C ASP A 96 14.06 -5.30 -0.34
N VAL A 97 13.11 -4.67 -1.01
CA VAL A 97 11.81 -4.36 -0.42
C VAL A 97 11.03 -5.65 -0.09
N ARG A 98 10.31 -5.61 1.04
CA ARG A 98 9.38 -6.66 1.42
C ARG A 98 7.97 -6.10 1.47
N PHE A 99 6.99 -6.95 1.17
CA PHE A 99 5.58 -6.56 1.14
C PHE A 99 4.84 -7.17 2.32
N VAL A 100 3.94 -6.38 2.90
CA VAL A 100 2.98 -6.86 3.89
C VAL A 100 1.59 -6.60 3.30
N GLU A 101 0.92 -7.66 2.91
CA GLU A 101 -0.45 -7.56 2.39
C GLU A 101 -1.43 -7.61 3.56
N LEU A 102 -2.25 -6.57 3.70
CA LEU A 102 -3.34 -6.55 4.66
C LEU A 102 -4.58 -7.18 4.02
N VAL A 103 -5.01 -8.31 4.56
CA VAL A 103 -6.15 -9.05 4.05
C VAL A 103 -7.39 -8.67 4.85
N VAL A 104 -8.41 -8.15 4.17
CA VAL A 104 -9.70 -7.77 4.75
C VAL A 104 -10.78 -8.26 3.79
N SER A 105 -11.84 -8.87 4.32
CA SER A 105 -12.93 -9.34 3.47
C SER A 105 -13.61 -8.18 2.72
N PRO A 106 -14.15 -8.43 1.51
CA PRO A 106 -14.87 -7.39 0.78
C PRO A 106 -16.05 -6.78 1.58
N GLU A 107 -16.74 -7.60 2.38
CA GLU A 107 -17.84 -7.17 3.25
C GLU A 107 -17.36 -6.20 4.31
N GLU A 108 -16.24 -6.50 4.95
CA GLU A 108 -15.64 -5.64 5.98
C GLU A 108 -15.10 -4.34 5.35
N LEU A 109 -14.50 -4.39 4.17
CA LEU A 109 -14.07 -3.20 3.45
C LEU A 109 -15.25 -2.28 3.14
N ASP A 110 -16.35 -2.84 2.65
CA ASP A 110 -17.57 -2.09 2.36
C ASP A 110 -18.10 -1.42 3.63
N ARG A 111 -18.17 -2.17 4.74
CA ARG A 111 -18.59 -1.65 6.03
C ARG A 111 -17.72 -0.48 6.48
N ARG A 112 -16.40 -0.63 6.39
CA ARG A 112 -15.44 0.43 6.76
C ARG A 112 -15.61 1.68 5.91
N MET A 113 -15.81 1.52 4.61
CA MET A 113 -16.01 2.64 3.70
C MET A 113 -17.29 3.42 4.00
N ARG A 114 -18.38 2.72 4.39
CA ARG A 114 -19.65 3.34 4.75
C ARG A 114 -19.58 4.13 6.06
N SER A 115 -18.73 3.72 7.00
CA SER A 115 -18.61 4.35 8.31
C SER A 115 -17.65 5.53 8.33
N ARG A 116 -16.89 5.76 7.25
CA ARG A 116 -15.89 6.82 7.18
C ARG A 116 -16.48 8.14 6.70
N GLN A 117 -15.92 9.25 7.22
CA GLN A 117 -16.24 10.60 6.74
C GLN A 117 -15.68 10.86 5.34
N HIS A 118 -14.61 10.16 4.97
CA HIS A 118 -14.04 10.22 3.63
C HIS A 118 -14.76 9.22 2.75
N PHE A 119 -15.56 9.73 1.84
CA PHE A 119 -16.37 8.91 0.96
C PHE A 119 -15.55 8.47 -0.26
N MET A 120 -15.43 7.16 -0.43
CA MET A 120 -14.97 6.58 -1.68
C MET A 120 -16.17 5.98 -2.39
N PRO A 121 -16.45 6.34 -3.67
CA PRO A 121 -17.55 5.72 -4.40
C PRO A 121 -17.40 4.19 -4.43
N PRO A 122 -18.50 3.42 -4.25
CA PRO A 122 -18.44 1.96 -4.31
C PRO A 122 -17.80 1.40 -5.58
N ALA A 123 -17.96 2.11 -6.71
CA ALA A 123 -17.34 1.72 -7.97
C ALA A 123 -15.81 1.73 -7.91
N LEU A 124 -15.20 2.66 -7.16
CA LEU A 124 -13.74 2.70 -7.00
C LEU A 124 -13.23 1.52 -6.16
N LEU A 125 -13.95 1.16 -5.09
CA LEU A 125 -13.61 -0.03 -4.32
C LEU A 125 -13.72 -1.29 -5.16
N ALA A 126 -14.80 -1.44 -5.93
CA ALA A 126 -14.99 -2.57 -6.83
C ALA A 126 -13.85 -2.66 -7.86
N SER A 127 -13.43 -1.52 -8.41
CA SER A 127 -12.31 -1.45 -9.35
C SER A 127 -11.00 -1.90 -8.70
N GLN A 128 -10.74 -1.49 -7.46
CA GLN A 128 -9.55 -1.91 -6.73
C GLN A 128 -9.57 -3.42 -6.45
N LEU A 129 -10.71 -3.98 -6.04
CA LEU A 129 -10.84 -5.42 -5.81
C LEU A 129 -10.66 -6.22 -7.09
N ALA A 130 -11.12 -5.69 -8.21
CA ALA A 130 -10.94 -6.33 -9.52
C ALA A 130 -9.47 -6.32 -9.96
N THR A 131 -8.71 -5.30 -9.57
CA THR A 131 -7.28 -5.17 -9.89
C THR A 131 -6.40 -6.00 -8.93
N LEU A 132 -6.89 -6.26 -7.72
CA LEU A 132 -6.11 -6.91 -6.66
C LEU A 132 -5.64 -8.30 -7.09
N GLU A 133 -4.33 -8.47 -7.07
CA GLU A 133 -3.66 -9.76 -7.14
C GLU A 133 -2.97 -9.97 -5.79
N HIS A 134 -3.39 -11.00 -5.06
CA HIS A 134 -2.79 -11.32 -3.77
C HIS A 134 -1.31 -11.61 -3.90
N LEU A 135 -0.57 -11.34 -2.83
CA LEU A 135 0.87 -11.57 -2.79
C LEU A 135 1.16 -13.04 -3.09
N GLY A 136 1.99 -13.30 -4.09
CA GLY A 136 2.38 -14.64 -4.48
C GLY A 136 3.40 -15.24 -3.51
N ALA A 137 3.43 -16.57 -3.44
CA ALA A 137 4.37 -17.28 -2.58
C ALA A 137 5.84 -17.02 -2.95
N ASP A 138 6.09 -16.63 -4.20
CA ASP A 138 7.43 -16.29 -4.70
C ASP A 138 7.78 -14.81 -4.52
N GLU A 139 6.86 -13.98 -4.05
CA GLU A 139 7.13 -12.59 -3.74
C GLU A 139 7.62 -12.44 -2.30
N PRO A 140 8.59 -11.53 -2.04
CA PRO A 140 9.11 -11.36 -0.67
C PRO A 140 8.10 -10.64 0.22
N GLY A 141 7.57 -11.33 1.20
CA GLY A 141 6.62 -10.72 2.13
C GLY A 141 5.69 -11.71 2.81
N VAL A 142 4.68 -11.17 3.47
CA VAL A 142 3.66 -11.94 4.20
C VAL A 142 2.28 -11.32 3.99
N ALA A 143 1.24 -12.14 4.06
CA ALA A 143 -0.15 -11.70 4.10
C ALA A 143 -0.65 -11.79 5.54
N VAL A 144 -1.27 -10.73 6.04
CA VAL A 144 -1.75 -10.62 7.42
C VAL A 144 -3.21 -10.19 7.42
N GLU A 145 -4.06 -10.93 8.11
CA GLU A 145 -5.44 -10.52 8.31
C GLU A 145 -5.49 -9.28 9.21
N ASN A 146 -6.12 -8.22 8.72
CA ASN A 146 -6.28 -6.99 9.49
C ASN A 146 -7.59 -7.02 10.27
N VAL A 147 -7.59 -7.85 11.31
CA VAL A 147 -8.67 -7.93 12.30
C VAL A 147 -8.06 -7.75 13.69
N GLY A 148 -8.73 -6.98 14.54
CA GLY A 148 -8.27 -6.70 15.88
C GLY A 148 -7.53 -5.36 16.00
N ARG A 149 -6.68 -5.25 17.02
CA ARG A 149 -5.94 -4.00 17.29
C ARG A 149 -4.83 -3.78 16.29
N ILE A 150 -4.65 -2.52 15.89
CA ILE A 150 -3.62 -2.11 14.91
C ILE A 150 -2.22 -2.60 15.34
N LEU A 151 -1.87 -2.47 16.62
CA LEU A 151 -0.56 -2.88 17.12
C LEU A 151 -0.33 -4.37 16.98
N ASP A 152 -1.36 -5.19 17.24
CA ASP A 152 -1.28 -6.64 17.12
C ASP A 152 -1.14 -7.05 15.65
N VAL A 153 -1.84 -6.38 14.74
CA VAL A 153 -1.71 -6.61 13.29
C VAL A 153 -0.30 -6.25 12.83
N ALA A 154 0.24 -5.11 13.25
CA ALA A 154 1.58 -4.67 12.89
C ALA A 154 2.65 -5.69 13.35
N ARG A 155 2.48 -6.30 14.54
CA ARG A 155 3.41 -7.30 15.07
C ARG A 155 3.39 -8.62 14.33
N ARG A 156 2.25 -8.96 13.69
CA ARG A 156 2.14 -10.15 12.84
C ARG A 156 2.77 -9.96 11.47
N ALA A 157 3.03 -8.71 11.09
CA ALA A 157 3.60 -8.35 9.81
C ALA A 157 5.10 -8.73 9.66
#